data_01723a4d0084ce37a91d0c662198dd96
#
_entry.id   01723a4d0084ce37a91d0c662198dd96
#
_cell.length_a   1.000
_cell.length_b   1.000
_cell.length_c   1.000
_cell.angle_alpha   90.00
_cell.angle_beta   90.00
_cell.angle_gamma   90.00
#
_symmetry.space_group_name_H-M   'P 1'
#
loop_
_entity.id
_entity.type
_entity.pdbx_description
1 polymer ?
#
loop_
_entity_poly.entity_id
_entity_poly.type
_entity_poly.pdbx_seq_one_letter_code
_entity_poly.pdbx_strand_id
1 'polypeptide(L)'
;MQDFVGAWKTGRARTHARISFPTPELLWKVLTAKRREILKAMCGAGPVTVREAARRVDRDIKSVHGDLAALLAAGVLDRTASGQVEFPYEAIKVEFMLQAA
;
A
#
# COMPACT_ATOMS: atom_id res chain seq x y z
N MET A 1 -16.95 1.95 -9.12
CA MET A 1 -16.46 1.41 -8.37
C MET A 1 -16.34 0.03 -8.40
N GLN A 2 -17.27 -0.66 -8.70
CA GLN A 2 -17.18 -1.97 -8.82
C GLN A 2 -16.41 -2.31 -9.98
N ASP A 3 -16.43 -1.53 -11.00
CA ASP A 3 -15.68 -1.77 -12.15
C ASP A 3 -14.26 -1.99 -11.89
N PHE A 4 -13.69 -1.27 -10.97
CA PHE A 4 -12.29 -1.41 -10.67
C PHE A 4 -12.02 -2.79 -10.11
N VAL A 5 -12.88 -3.26 -9.24
CA VAL A 5 -12.68 -4.55 -8.65
C VAL A 5 -12.77 -5.64 -9.71
N GLY A 6 -13.70 -5.52 -10.63
CA GLY A 6 -13.81 -6.48 -11.69
C GLY A 6 -12.59 -6.52 -12.57
N ALA A 7 -12.10 -5.35 -12.95
CA ALA A 7 -10.94 -5.27 -13.81
C ALA A 7 -9.72 -5.82 -13.09
N TRP A 8 -9.64 -5.58 -11.82
CA TRP A 8 -8.55 -6.09 -11.05
C TRP A 8 -8.53 -7.59 -11.14
N LYS A 9 -9.66 -8.23 -10.99
CA LYS A 9 -9.68 -9.68 -11.03
C LYS A 9 -9.33 -10.24 -12.38
N THR A 10 -9.46 -9.47 -13.43
CA THR A 10 -9.09 -9.94 -14.75
C THR A 10 -7.60 -9.84 -14.97
N GLY A 11 -6.89 -9.18 -14.07
CA GLY A 11 -5.46 -9.02 -14.22
C GLY A 11 -5.04 -7.84 -15.04
N ARG A 12 -5.99 -7.22 -15.75
CA ARG A 12 -5.62 -6.09 -16.55
C ARG A 12 -5.37 -4.87 -15.74
N ALA A 13 -5.93 -4.80 -14.55
CA ALA A 13 -5.80 -3.64 -13.72
C ALA A 13 -4.65 -3.76 -12.75
N ARG A 14 -3.73 -4.65 -13.00
CA ARG A 14 -2.59 -4.73 -12.10
C ARG A 14 -1.70 -3.53 -12.18
N THR A 15 -1.95 -2.63 -13.10
CA THR A 15 -1.13 -1.44 -13.19
C THR A 15 -1.39 -0.49 -12.03
N HIS A 16 -2.55 -0.55 -11.41
CA HIS A 16 -2.78 0.31 -10.26
C HIS A 16 -3.82 -0.29 -9.33
N ALA A 17 -3.79 0.14 -8.09
CA ALA A 17 -4.74 -0.27 -7.08
C ALA A 17 -5.52 0.94 -6.62
N ARG A 18 -6.75 0.71 -6.16
CA ARG A 18 -7.58 1.77 -5.62
C ARG A 18 -7.78 1.49 -4.14
N ILE A 19 -7.47 2.45 -3.31
CA ILE A 19 -7.63 2.34 -1.88
C ILE A 19 -8.64 3.40 -1.46
N SER A 20 -9.73 2.97 -0.81
CA SER A 20 -10.78 3.89 -0.39
C SER A 20 -10.85 3.97 1.11
N PHE A 21 -11.08 5.15 1.62
CA PHE A 21 -11.22 5.39 3.04
C PHE A 21 -12.56 6.02 3.32
N PRO A 22 -13.27 5.56 4.35
CA PRO A 22 -14.56 6.17 4.69
C PRO A 22 -14.45 7.61 5.14
N THR A 23 -13.31 7.99 5.72
CA THR A 23 -13.13 9.38 6.16
C THR A 23 -11.71 9.81 5.88
N PRO A 24 -11.50 11.13 5.74
CA PRO A 24 -10.13 11.64 5.56
C PRO A 24 -9.26 11.39 6.79
N GLU A 25 -9.86 11.33 7.97
CA GLU A 25 -9.08 11.06 9.17
C GLU A 25 -8.42 9.69 9.11
N LEU A 26 -9.15 8.69 8.62
CA LEU A 26 -8.56 7.37 8.47
C LEU A 26 -7.46 7.36 7.42
N LEU A 27 -7.67 8.10 6.35
CA LEU A 27 -6.64 8.22 5.31
C LEU A 27 -5.34 8.73 5.91
N TRP A 28 -5.41 9.85 6.66
CA TRP A 28 -4.19 10.42 7.20
C TRP A 28 -3.55 9.54 8.27
N LYS A 29 -4.36 8.77 8.95
CA LYS A 29 -3.84 7.90 9.99
C LYS A 29 -3.09 6.71 9.40
N VAL A 30 -3.55 6.18 8.30
CA VAL A 30 -2.93 5.00 7.68
C VAL A 30 -1.84 5.38 6.71
N LEU A 31 -2.11 6.34 5.83
CA LEU A 31 -1.14 6.70 4.80
C LEU A 31 -0.38 7.97 5.17
N THR A 32 0.49 7.83 6.15
CA THR A 32 1.36 8.94 6.54
C THR A 32 2.35 9.18 5.42
N ALA A 33 3.02 10.33 5.45
CA ALA A 33 4.00 10.65 4.42
C ALA A 33 5.08 9.59 4.30
N LYS A 34 5.56 9.08 5.44
CA LYS A 34 6.59 8.05 5.41
C LYS A 34 6.09 6.75 4.83
N ARG A 35 4.85 6.39 5.10
CA ARG A 35 4.28 5.17 4.54
C ARG A 35 4.04 5.30 3.05
N ARG A 36 3.66 6.49 2.60
CA ARG A 36 3.49 6.71 1.17
C ARG A 36 4.83 6.57 0.43
N GLU A 37 5.92 6.99 1.07
CA GLU A 37 7.23 6.80 0.48
C GLU A 37 7.58 5.33 0.32
N ILE A 38 7.21 4.53 1.31
CA ILE A 38 7.44 3.10 1.23
C ILE A 38 6.63 2.49 0.09
N LEU A 39 5.36 2.85 -0.01
CA LEU A 39 4.52 2.31 -1.08
C LEU A 39 5.05 2.71 -2.44
N LYS A 40 5.50 3.94 -2.56
CA LYS A 40 6.06 4.42 -3.80
C LYS A 40 7.28 3.59 -4.19
N ALA A 41 8.12 3.27 -3.23
CA ALA A 41 9.31 2.47 -3.50
C ALA A 41 8.97 1.03 -3.84
N MET A 42 7.82 0.55 -3.40
CA MET A 42 7.43 -0.84 -3.63
C MET A 42 6.57 -1.04 -4.87
N CYS A 43 6.08 0.03 -5.47
CA CYS A 43 5.23 -0.10 -6.64
C CYS A 43 5.97 -0.86 -7.73
N GLY A 44 5.37 -1.97 -8.18
CA GLY A 44 5.95 -2.75 -9.26
C GLY A 44 7.23 -3.49 -8.92
N ALA A 45 7.65 -3.45 -7.67
CA ALA A 45 8.92 -4.05 -7.29
C ALA A 45 8.86 -5.55 -7.03
N GLY A 46 7.67 -6.09 -6.86
CA GLY A 46 7.52 -7.49 -6.49
C GLY A 46 7.75 -7.69 -5.01
N PRO A 47 7.86 -8.92 -4.54
CA PRO A 47 8.06 -9.19 -3.14
C PRO A 47 9.39 -8.66 -2.64
N VAL A 48 9.38 -8.04 -1.47
CA VAL A 48 10.61 -7.54 -0.86
C VAL A 48 10.62 -7.89 0.63
N THR A 49 11.82 -7.99 1.19
CA THR A 49 11.96 -8.20 2.63
C THR A 49 11.89 -6.83 3.32
N VAL A 50 11.72 -6.84 4.63
CA VAL A 50 11.73 -5.60 5.39
C VAL A 50 13.06 -4.88 5.19
N ARG A 51 14.16 -5.63 5.18
CA ARG A 51 15.48 -5.06 4.98
C ARG A 51 15.59 -4.37 3.62
N GLU A 52 15.07 -5.01 2.60
CA GLU A 52 15.14 -4.42 1.27
C GLU A 52 14.28 -3.15 1.21
N ALA A 53 13.09 -3.17 1.81
CA ALA A 53 12.24 -2.00 1.82
C ALA A 53 12.93 -0.84 2.55
N ALA A 54 13.56 -1.14 3.68
CA ALA A 54 14.27 -0.12 4.44
C ALA A 54 15.41 0.49 3.64
N ARG A 55 16.13 -0.36 2.90
CA ARG A 55 17.22 0.12 2.07
C ARG A 55 16.71 1.06 0.98
N ARG A 56 15.58 0.71 0.38
CA ARG A 56 15.04 1.51 -0.72
C ARG A 56 14.60 2.90 -0.29
N VAL A 57 14.12 3.03 0.95
CA VAL A 57 13.71 4.34 1.43
C VAL A 57 14.75 4.97 2.35
N ASP A 58 15.89 4.30 2.51
CA ASP A 58 17.01 4.83 3.30
C ASP A 58 16.59 5.14 4.72
N ARG A 59 15.93 4.20 5.38
CA ARG A 59 15.50 4.36 6.76
C ARG A 59 15.86 3.10 7.53
N ASP A 60 15.82 3.20 8.86
CA ASP A 60 16.22 2.06 9.70
C ASP A 60 15.14 0.96 9.63
N ILE A 61 15.59 -0.26 9.78
CA ILE A 61 14.73 -1.42 9.63
C ILE A 61 13.61 -1.42 10.65
N LYS A 62 13.86 -1.00 11.87
CA LYS A 62 12.86 -1.02 12.90
C LYS A 62 11.68 -0.11 12.57
N SER A 63 11.94 1.09 12.11
CA SER A 63 10.90 2.03 11.75
C SER A 63 10.12 1.52 10.56
N VAL A 64 10.81 1.00 9.56
CA VAL A 64 10.14 0.51 8.36
C VAL A 64 9.32 -0.72 8.70
N HIS A 65 9.81 -1.57 9.58
CA HIS A 65 9.05 -2.75 9.99
C HIS A 65 7.70 -2.33 10.58
N GLY A 66 7.70 -1.30 11.43
CA GLY A 66 6.45 -0.82 12.01
C GLY A 66 5.49 -0.28 10.98
N ASP A 67 6.01 0.48 10.01
CA ASP A 67 5.17 1.03 8.96
C ASP A 67 4.64 -0.07 8.05
N LEU A 68 5.44 -1.07 7.74
CA LEU A 68 4.97 -2.19 6.92
C LEU A 68 3.91 -2.98 7.66
N ALA A 69 4.08 -3.18 8.96
CA ALA A 69 3.08 -3.89 9.74
C ALA A 69 1.74 -3.15 9.74
N ALA A 70 1.78 -1.83 9.84
CA ALA A 70 0.57 -1.04 9.81
C ALA A 70 -0.12 -1.13 8.45
N LEU A 71 0.66 -1.10 7.37
CA LEU A 71 0.11 -1.20 6.03
C LEU A 71 -0.47 -2.59 5.76
N LEU A 72 0.16 -3.62 6.29
CA LEU A 72 -0.38 -4.97 6.18
C LEU A 72 -1.69 -5.09 6.94
N ALA A 73 -1.74 -4.54 8.14
CA ALA A 73 -2.95 -4.59 8.96
C ALA A 73 -4.10 -3.85 8.31
N ALA A 74 -3.80 -2.79 7.57
CA ALA A 74 -4.81 -2.01 6.89
C ALA A 74 -5.23 -2.64 5.55
N GLY A 75 -4.59 -3.72 5.15
CA GLY A 75 -4.91 -4.37 3.88
C GLY A 75 -4.32 -3.72 2.67
N VAL A 76 -3.39 -2.79 2.85
CA VAL A 76 -2.77 -2.09 1.74
C VAL A 76 -1.67 -2.94 1.10
N LEU A 77 -0.97 -3.71 1.91
CA LEU A 77 0.07 -4.60 1.41
C LEU A 77 -0.33 -6.04 1.66
N ASP A 78 0.29 -6.94 0.94
CA ASP A 78 0.08 -8.37 1.11
C ASP A 78 1.35 -9.03 1.58
N ARG A 79 1.20 -10.11 2.34
CA ARG A 79 2.35 -10.90 2.76
C ARG A 79 2.41 -12.14 1.88
N THR A 80 3.56 -12.43 1.33
CA THR A 80 3.73 -13.59 0.47
C THR A 80 3.91 -14.85 1.29
N ALA A 81 3.84 -15.99 0.62
CA ALA A 81 4.02 -17.27 1.29
C ALA A 81 5.41 -17.38 1.91
N SER A 82 6.40 -16.71 1.36
CA SER A 82 7.75 -16.75 1.90
C SER A 82 7.97 -15.74 3.00
N GLY A 83 6.94 -15.00 3.40
CA GLY A 83 7.07 -14.03 4.48
C GLY A 83 7.53 -12.65 4.05
N GLN A 84 7.68 -12.44 2.77
CA GLN A 84 8.01 -11.11 2.26
C GLN A 84 6.74 -10.29 2.12
N VAL A 85 6.87 -9.02 1.81
CA VAL A 85 5.72 -8.16 1.58
C VAL A 85 5.73 -7.71 0.13
N GLU A 86 4.57 -7.46 -0.41
CA GLU A 86 4.51 -7.00 -1.78
C GLU A 86 3.34 -6.07 -2.04
N PHE A 87 3.53 -5.20 -3.01
CA PHE A 87 2.50 -4.34 -3.52
C PHE A 87 2.62 -4.45 -5.03
N PRO A 88 1.93 -5.39 -5.65
CA PRO A 88 2.18 -5.76 -7.05
C PRO A 88 1.61 -4.79 -8.08
N TYR A 89 1.37 -3.56 -7.71
CA TYR A 89 0.80 -2.58 -8.60
C TYR A 89 1.80 -1.51 -8.93
N GLU A 90 1.64 -0.88 -10.07
CA GLU A 90 2.53 0.19 -10.49
C GLU A 90 2.11 1.56 -9.99
N ALA A 91 0.89 1.68 -9.53
CA ALA A 91 0.37 2.95 -9.04
C ALA A 91 -0.71 2.73 -8.02
N ILE A 92 -0.99 3.75 -7.22
CA ILE A 92 -2.03 3.72 -6.22
C ILE A 92 -2.96 4.89 -6.44
N LYS A 93 -4.26 4.61 -6.46
CA LYS A 93 -5.25 5.67 -6.49
C LYS A 93 -5.94 5.67 -5.14
N VAL A 94 -5.87 6.77 -4.42
CA VAL A 94 -6.41 6.87 -3.07
C VAL A 94 -7.69 7.68 -3.10
N GLU A 95 -8.73 7.18 -2.45
CA GLU A 95 -10.00 7.87 -2.37
C GLU A 95 -10.51 7.91 -0.95
N PHE A 96 -11.26 8.92 -0.62
CA PHE A 96 -11.93 8.99 0.66
C PHE A 96 -13.25 9.71 0.47
N MET A 97 -14.15 9.49 1.42
CA MET A 97 -15.46 10.08 1.34
C MET A 97 -15.51 11.33 2.18
N LEU A 98 -16.02 12.41 1.60
CA LEU A 98 -16.21 13.65 2.32
C LEU A 98 -17.69 13.95 2.27
N GLN A 99 -18.35 13.88 3.40
CA GLN A 99 -19.79 14.04 3.46
C GLN A 99 -20.19 15.31 4.16
N ALA A 100 -21.33 15.85 3.74
CA ALA A 100 -21.86 17.00 4.43
C ALA A 100 -22.34 16.58 5.80
N ALA A 101 -22.23 17.46 6.77
CA ALA A 101 -22.56 17.14 8.15
C ALA A 101 -24.06 16.95 8.36
#